data_bf25e75cb172e973ac05e93f0e973f89
#
_entry.id   bf25e75cb172e973ac05e93f0e973f89
#
_cell.length_a   1.000
_cell.length_b   1.000
_cell.length_c   1.000
_cell.angle_alpha   90.00
_cell.angle_beta   90.00
_cell.angle_gamma   90.00
#
_symmetry.space_group_name_H-M   'P 1'
#
loop_
_entity.id
_entity.type
_entity.pdbx_description
1 polymer ?
#
loop_
_entity_poly.entity_id
_entity_poly.type
_entity_poly.pdbx_seq_one_letter_code
_entity_poly.pdbx_strand_id
1 'polypeptide(L)'
;IELADASASLTLSNIVIDGAECTVDAAHSAETDSIIKAANGGTIVLNSGAILQNNKAAQFGSGILANNRVNITMEDGAIIRNNTNRNYELGGGILIGNSSTFTMNGGEISGNTANGGGGVAIIGSTMVMNNGTISNNSTYRTSGQGSYGAGVYVADYANSSGGDTLFTATPASFEMNGGKITENKALDYDGGVVTF
;
A
#
# COMPACT_ATOMS: atom_id res chain seq x y z
N ILE A 1 -12.60 -1.15 -7.12
CA ILE A 1 -12.28 -1.07 -8.57
C ILE A 1 -11.27 -2.16 -8.89
N GLU A 2 -11.53 -3.00 -9.89
CA GLU A 2 -10.62 -4.05 -10.31
C GLU A 2 -10.11 -3.78 -11.73
N LEU A 3 -8.78 -3.85 -11.91
CA LEU A 3 -8.12 -3.88 -13.21
C LEU A 3 -7.75 -5.35 -13.51
N ALA A 4 -8.48 -5.98 -14.42
CA ALA A 4 -8.42 -7.42 -14.63
C ALA A 4 -7.31 -7.89 -15.59
N ASP A 5 -6.75 -7.00 -16.42
CA ASP A 5 -5.74 -7.36 -17.41
C ASP A 5 -4.65 -6.27 -17.62
N ALA A 6 -3.58 -6.67 -18.31
CA ALA A 6 -2.39 -5.83 -18.50
C ALA A 6 -2.62 -4.59 -19.38
N SER A 7 -3.69 -4.54 -20.15
CA SER A 7 -4.04 -3.37 -20.96
C SER A 7 -4.93 -2.38 -20.21
N ALA A 8 -5.43 -2.77 -19.03
CA ALA A 8 -6.32 -1.93 -18.25
C ALA A 8 -5.58 -0.67 -17.74
N SER A 9 -6.24 0.46 -17.82
CA SER A 9 -5.72 1.73 -17.33
C SER A 9 -6.80 2.46 -16.53
N LEU A 10 -6.43 2.96 -15.36
CA LEU A 10 -7.27 3.77 -14.50
C LEU A 10 -6.59 5.09 -14.22
N THR A 11 -7.24 6.19 -14.56
CA THR A 11 -6.79 7.54 -14.19
C THR A 11 -7.86 8.19 -13.33
N LEU A 12 -7.47 8.66 -12.17
CA LEU A 12 -8.35 9.35 -11.23
C LEU A 12 -7.90 10.81 -11.07
N SER A 13 -8.85 11.75 -11.14
CA SER A 13 -8.61 13.19 -10.94
C SER A 13 -9.84 13.81 -10.28
N ASN A 14 -9.64 14.67 -9.29
CA ASN A 14 -10.72 15.39 -8.62
C ASN A 14 -11.88 14.49 -8.15
N ILE A 15 -11.57 13.34 -7.58
CA ILE A 15 -12.54 12.37 -7.10
C ILE A 15 -12.15 11.82 -5.73
N VAL A 16 -13.14 11.62 -4.89
CA VAL A 16 -12.98 10.94 -3.60
C VAL A 16 -13.61 9.56 -3.70
N ILE A 17 -12.83 8.52 -3.42
CA ILE A 17 -13.31 7.17 -3.22
C ILE A 17 -13.16 6.85 -1.75
N ASP A 18 -14.28 6.76 -1.07
CA ASP A 18 -14.37 6.55 0.37
C ASP A 18 -14.86 5.12 0.65
N GLY A 19 -14.04 4.33 1.34
CA GLY A 19 -14.40 2.98 1.78
C GLY A 19 -15.46 2.97 2.89
N ALA A 20 -15.83 4.15 3.41
CA ALA A 20 -16.91 4.37 4.39
C ALA A 20 -16.82 3.49 5.63
N GLU A 21 -15.58 3.19 6.10
CA GLU A 21 -15.38 2.30 7.24
C GLU A 21 -16.28 1.05 7.16
N CYS A 22 -16.22 0.31 6.05
CA CYS A 22 -17.05 -0.87 5.86
C CYS A 22 -17.15 -1.67 7.18
N THR A 23 -18.30 -1.56 7.84
CA THR A 23 -18.57 -2.29 9.07
C THR A 23 -18.84 -3.74 8.70
N VAL A 24 -17.80 -4.54 8.70
CA VAL A 24 -17.92 -5.97 8.48
C VAL A 24 -18.64 -6.56 9.69
N ASP A 25 -19.83 -7.06 9.51
CA ASP A 25 -20.42 -7.93 10.49
C ASP A 25 -19.67 -9.29 10.51
N ALA A 26 -19.91 -10.10 11.54
CA ALA A 26 -19.23 -11.38 11.69
C ALA A 26 -19.47 -12.36 10.52
N ALA A 27 -20.43 -12.10 9.66
CA ALA A 27 -20.77 -12.93 8.49
C ALA A 27 -19.98 -12.52 7.24
N HIS A 28 -19.45 -11.27 7.19
CA HIS A 28 -18.67 -10.73 6.08
C HIS A 28 -17.21 -10.49 6.46
N SER A 29 -16.70 -11.20 7.45
CA SER A 29 -15.33 -11.02 8.00
C SER A 29 -14.20 -11.35 7.01
N ALA A 30 -14.49 -11.88 5.84
CA ALA A 30 -13.51 -12.40 4.90
C ALA A 30 -13.25 -11.54 3.64
N GLU A 31 -14.04 -10.49 3.35
CA GLU A 31 -14.09 -9.98 1.97
C GLU A 31 -14.20 -8.45 1.82
N THR A 32 -13.41 -7.68 2.55
CA THR A 32 -13.21 -6.29 2.14
C THR A 32 -11.92 -6.21 1.33
N ASP A 33 -12.08 -6.04 0.03
CA ASP A 33 -10.99 -5.84 -0.92
C ASP A 33 -10.41 -4.42 -0.81
N SER A 34 -9.27 -4.21 -1.47
CA SER A 34 -8.67 -2.90 -1.68
C SER A 34 -9.64 -1.95 -2.41
N ILE A 35 -9.50 -0.64 -2.22
CA ILE A 35 -10.25 0.34 -3.04
C ILE A 35 -9.95 0.11 -4.53
N ILE A 36 -8.65 -0.09 -4.84
CA ILE A 36 -8.20 -0.44 -6.19
C ILE A 36 -7.38 -1.72 -6.12
N LYS A 37 -7.72 -2.70 -6.96
CA LYS A 37 -6.99 -3.95 -7.12
C LYS A 37 -6.57 -4.13 -8.57
N ALA A 38 -5.29 -4.34 -8.79
CA ALA A 38 -4.73 -4.67 -10.10
C ALA A 38 -3.76 -5.85 -9.93
N ALA A 39 -4.03 -6.96 -10.61
CA ALA A 39 -3.34 -8.22 -10.34
C ALA A 39 -2.59 -8.84 -11.54
N ASN A 40 -2.63 -8.25 -12.71
CA ASN A 40 -2.00 -8.81 -13.91
C ASN A 40 -1.51 -7.73 -14.89
N GLY A 41 -0.69 -6.81 -14.40
CA GLY A 41 -0.27 -5.65 -15.16
C GLY A 41 -1.30 -4.51 -15.08
N GLY A 42 -1.24 -3.59 -16.03
CA GLY A 42 -2.09 -2.41 -16.03
C GLY A 42 -1.42 -1.16 -15.45
N THR A 43 -2.11 -0.05 -15.56
CA THR A 43 -1.60 1.26 -15.15
C THR A 43 -2.61 1.99 -14.29
N ILE A 44 -2.15 2.54 -13.17
CA ILE A 44 -2.93 3.38 -12.27
C ILE A 44 -2.27 4.76 -12.19
N VAL A 45 -3.03 5.81 -12.46
CA VAL A 45 -2.57 7.19 -12.33
C VAL A 45 -3.48 7.94 -11.37
N LEU A 46 -2.92 8.47 -10.30
CA LEU A 46 -3.60 9.32 -9.33
C LEU A 46 -3.14 10.77 -9.53
N ASN A 47 -3.97 11.57 -10.15
CA ASN A 47 -3.73 12.99 -10.36
C ASN A 47 -4.26 13.83 -9.18
N SER A 48 -4.00 15.13 -9.24
CA SER A 48 -4.47 16.09 -8.25
C SER A 48 -5.97 15.94 -7.94
N GLY A 49 -6.29 16.00 -6.67
CA GLY A 49 -7.66 15.83 -6.16
C GLY A 49 -8.19 14.39 -6.15
N ALA A 50 -7.41 13.39 -6.55
CA ALA A 50 -7.76 12.00 -6.34
C ALA A 50 -7.52 11.62 -4.87
N ILE A 51 -8.55 11.17 -4.15
CA ILE A 51 -8.47 10.78 -2.74
C ILE A 51 -9.01 9.37 -2.57
N LEU A 52 -8.19 8.47 -2.03
CA LEU A 52 -8.56 7.12 -1.64
C LEU A 52 -8.51 7.02 -0.11
N GLN A 53 -9.64 6.81 0.56
CA GLN A 53 -9.68 6.90 2.01
C GLN A 53 -10.62 5.94 2.71
N ASN A 54 -10.38 5.77 4.03
CA ASN A 54 -11.27 5.13 5.00
C ASN A 54 -11.63 3.67 4.70
N ASN A 55 -10.82 2.97 3.92
CA ASN A 55 -11.08 1.56 3.64
C ASN A 55 -10.50 0.65 4.73
N LYS A 56 -11.17 -0.45 4.99
CA LYS A 56 -10.72 -1.48 5.93
C LYS A 56 -10.67 -2.83 5.22
N ALA A 57 -9.55 -3.15 4.62
CA ALA A 57 -9.37 -4.43 3.93
C ALA A 57 -9.00 -5.58 4.89
N ALA A 58 -9.42 -6.77 4.54
CA ALA A 58 -9.02 -8.00 5.24
C ALA A 58 -7.77 -8.64 4.63
N GLN A 59 -7.36 -8.20 3.44
CA GLN A 59 -6.19 -8.68 2.71
C GLN A 59 -5.23 -7.53 2.38
N PHE A 60 -4.18 -7.82 1.62
CA PHE A 60 -3.10 -6.90 1.26
C PHE A 60 -3.59 -5.59 0.61
N GLY A 61 -2.90 -4.48 0.90
CA GLY A 61 -3.07 -3.22 0.19
C GLY A 61 -4.43 -2.56 0.35
N SER A 62 -4.77 -2.07 1.53
CA SER A 62 -6.13 -1.57 1.79
C SER A 62 -6.58 -0.43 0.85
N GLY A 63 -5.71 0.56 0.58
CA GLY A 63 -5.98 1.57 -0.43
C GLY A 63 -5.80 0.99 -1.84
N ILE A 64 -4.60 0.50 -2.16
CA ILE A 64 -4.25 -0.09 -3.46
C ILE A 64 -3.50 -1.40 -3.26
N LEU A 65 -3.96 -2.46 -3.92
CA LEU A 65 -3.20 -3.68 -4.18
C LEU A 65 -2.77 -3.68 -5.64
N ALA A 66 -1.46 -3.63 -5.88
CA ALA A 66 -0.87 -3.72 -7.21
C ALA A 66 0.11 -4.89 -7.25
N ASN A 67 -0.25 -5.95 -7.97
CA ASN A 67 0.53 -7.18 -8.01
C ASN A 67 0.79 -7.62 -9.45
N ASN A 68 1.98 -8.18 -9.71
CA ASN A 68 2.36 -8.74 -11.00
C ASN A 68 2.40 -7.70 -12.14
N ARG A 69 3.46 -6.87 -12.13
CA ARG A 69 3.81 -5.90 -13.19
C ARG A 69 2.82 -4.75 -13.39
N VAL A 70 2.20 -4.30 -12.34
CA VAL A 70 1.37 -3.08 -12.34
C VAL A 70 2.25 -1.84 -12.22
N ASN A 71 1.90 -0.79 -12.95
CA ASN A 71 2.56 0.50 -12.86
C ASN A 71 1.64 1.51 -12.15
N ILE A 72 2.12 2.11 -11.07
CA ILE A 72 1.40 3.18 -10.37
C ILE A 72 2.18 4.49 -10.50
N THR A 73 1.48 5.57 -10.80
CA THR A 73 2.00 6.94 -10.72
C THR A 73 1.09 7.76 -9.82
N MET A 74 1.69 8.47 -8.86
CA MET A 74 0.99 9.39 -7.97
C MET A 74 1.56 10.79 -8.15
N GLU A 75 0.69 11.72 -8.51
CA GLU A 75 1.06 13.10 -8.78
C GLU A 75 0.74 14.02 -7.59
N ASP A 76 1.23 15.25 -7.66
CA ASP A 76 0.97 16.25 -6.62
C ASP A 76 -0.53 16.50 -6.42
N GLY A 77 -0.94 16.66 -5.16
CA GLY A 77 -2.34 16.82 -4.78
C GLY A 77 -3.18 15.53 -4.77
N ALA A 78 -2.62 14.36 -5.08
CA ALA A 78 -3.27 13.08 -4.81
C ALA A 78 -3.08 12.65 -3.35
N ILE A 79 -4.07 11.96 -2.76
CA ILE A 79 -4.06 11.57 -1.33
C ILE A 79 -4.51 10.12 -1.16
N ILE A 80 -3.75 9.35 -0.37
CA ILE A 80 -4.14 8.01 0.09
C ILE A 80 -4.08 8.02 1.62
N ARG A 81 -5.24 7.98 2.28
CA ARG A 81 -5.27 8.16 3.74
C ARG A 81 -6.26 7.31 4.49
N ASN A 82 -5.95 7.07 5.78
CA ASN A 82 -6.85 6.42 6.73
C ASN A 82 -7.34 5.03 6.27
N ASN A 83 -6.54 4.33 5.48
CA ASN A 83 -6.85 2.98 5.07
C ASN A 83 -6.21 1.99 6.05
N THR A 84 -6.92 0.95 6.42
CA THR A 84 -6.49 -0.01 7.45
C THR A 84 -6.55 -1.43 6.91
N ASN A 85 -5.44 -2.12 6.99
CA ASN A 85 -5.42 -3.56 6.81
C ASN A 85 -5.61 -4.26 8.16
N ARG A 86 -6.47 -5.29 8.24
CA ARG A 86 -6.87 -5.89 9.54
C ARG A 86 -6.24 -7.24 9.87
N ASN A 87 -5.82 -8.01 8.89
CA ASN A 87 -5.51 -9.43 9.10
C ASN A 87 -4.03 -9.76 9.01
N TYR A 88 -3.15 -9.01 9.71
CA TYR A 88 -1.71 -9.27 9.76
C TYR A 88 -0.99 -9.06 8.42
N GLU A 89 -1.63 -8.37 7.50
CA GLU A 89 -1.18 -8.21 6.14
C GLU A 89 -0.43 -6.89 5.94
N LEU A 90 0.15 -6.73 4.77
CA LEU A 90 1.03 -5.63 4.41
C LEU A 90 0.30 -4.56 3.59
N GLY A 91 0.81 -3.31 3.66
CA GLY A 91 0.34 -2.20 2.84
C GLY A 91 -1.00 -1.62 3.30
N GLY A 92 -0.99 -0.75 4.29
CA GLY A 92 -2.20 -0.03 4.70
C GLY A 92 -2.68 0.93 3.62
N GLY A 93 -1.81 1.79 3.12
CA GLY A 93 -2.08 2.65 1.96
C GLY A 93 -1.94 1.89 0.65
N ILE A 94 -0.74 1.41 0.35
CA ILE A 94 -0.41 0.74 -0.91
C ILE A 94 0.40 -0.54 -0.63
N LEU A 95 0.10 -1.60 -1.37
CA LEU A 95 1.02 -2.70 -1.58
C LEU A 95 1.35 -2.83 -3.05
N ILE A 96 2.66 -2.89 -3.37
CA ILE A 96 3.17 -3.27 -4.69
C ILE A 96 3.94 -4.59 -4.59
N GLY A 97 3.60 -5.55 -5.46
CA GLY A 97 4.18 -6.89 -5.46
C GLY A 97 4.58 -7.38 -6.85
N ASN A 98 5.50 -8.36 -6.90
CA ASN A 98 5.85 -9.11 -8.10
C ASN A 98 6.20 -8.25 -9.33
N SER A 99 7.33 -7.53 -9.25
CA SER A 99 7.85 -6.70 -10.34
C SER A 99 6.93 -5.54 -10.74
N SER A 100 6.09 -5.06 -9.82
CA SER A 100 5.32 -3.84 -9.99
C SER A 100 6.18 -2.60 -9.73
N THR A 101 5.74 -1.45 -10.22
CA THR A 101 6.45 -0.18 -10.00
C THR A 101 5.52 0.87 -9.42
N PHE A 102 6.05 1.67 -8.51
CA PHE A 102 5.35 2.85 -7.99
C PHE A 102 6.24 4.08 -8.09
N THR A 103 5.80 5.07 -8.85
CA THR A 103 6.46 6.37 -8.93
C THR A 103 5.60 7.41 -8.20
N MET A 104 6.17 8.01 -7.16
CA MET A 104 5.54 9.08 -6.40
C MET A 104 6.20 10.41 -6.76
N ASN A 105 5.55 11.19 -7.62
CA ASN A 105 6.01 12.52 -8.05
C ASN A 105 5.56 13.62 -7.09
N GLY A 106 4.60 13.33 -6.23
CA GLY A 106 4.05 14.23 -5.23
C GLY A 106 2.92 13.58 -4.45
N GLY A 107 2.11 14.39 -3.79
CA GLY A 107 0.95 13.91 -3.05
C GLY A 107 1.25 13.44 -1.63
N GLU A 108 0.27 12.81 -0.99
CA GLU A 108 0.31 12.44 0.42
C GLU A 108 -0.20 11.01 0.66
N ILE A 109 0.58 10.22 1.40
CA ILE A 109 0.18 8.91 1.92
C ILE A 109 0.21 8.99 3.44
N SER A 110 -0.97 9.08 4.11
CA SER A 110 -1.03 9.40 5.53
C SER A 110 -2.10 8.67 6.33
N GLY A 111 -1.82 8.45 7.61
CA GLY A 111 -2.80 7.87 8.54
C GLY A 111 -3.20 6.42 8.21
N ASN A 112 -2.45 5.73 7.34
CA ASN A 112 -2.74 4.35 6.98
C ASN A 112 -2.13 3.38 8.00
N THR A 113 -2.73 2.20 8.14
CA THR A 113 -2.33 1.22 9.16
C THR A 113 -2.29 -0.20 8.60
N ALA A 114 -1.21 -0.94 8.90
CA ALA A 114 -1.05 -2.35 8.53
C ALA A 114 -0.13 -3.08 9.54
N ASN A 115 0.15 -4.35 9.35
CA ASN A 115 1.19 -5.04 10.12
C ASN A 115 2.60 -4.63 9.67
N GLY A 116 2.80 -4.44 8.37
CA GLY A 116 4.03 -3.89 7.79
C GLY A 116 3.72 -2.97 6.62
N GLY A 117 4.50 -1.90 6.45
CA GLY A 117 4.23 -0.88 5.44
C GLY A 117 2.90 -0.18 5.69
N GLY A 118 2.72 0.44 6.86
CA GLY A 118 1.49 1.19 7.13
C GLY A 118 1.14 2.14 6.00
N GLY A 119 2.11 2.90 5.50
CA GLY A 119 2.00 3.69 4.28
C GLY A 119 2.12 2.85 3.02
N VAL A 120 3.30 2.27 2.79
CA VAL A 120 3.63 1.51 1.56
C VAL A 120 4.37 0.23 1.91
N ALA A 121 3.96 -0.89 1.32
CA ALA A 121 4.71 -2.13 1.30
C ALA A 121 5.20 -2.43 -0.13
N ILE A 122 6.49 -2.72 -0.25
CA ILE A 122 7.20 -3.01 -1.50
C ILE A 122 7.74 -4.43 -1.42
N ILE A 123 7.13 -5.37 -2.16
CA ILE A 123 7.47 -6.79 -2.12
C ILE A 123 7.94 -7.23 -3.51
N GLY A 124 9.25 -7.49 -3.66
CA GLY A 124 9.79 -7.87 -4.95
C GLY A 124 9.47 -6.87 -6.07
N SER A 125 9.53 -5.59 -5.77
CA SER A 125 9.04 -4.49 -6.61
C SER A 125 9.89 -3.24 -6.44
N THR A 126 9.64 -2.22 -7.23
CA THR A 126 10.43 -0.98 -7.19
C THR A 126 9.54 0.22 -6.87
N MET A 127 9.99 1.05 -5.92
CA MET A 127 9.40 2.37 -5.70
C MET A 127 10.44 3.46 -5.91
N VAL A 128 10.05 4.53 -6.60
CA VAL A 128 10.81 5.78 -6.72
C VAL A 128 9.97 6.92 -6.16
N MET A 129 10.48 7.59 -5.15
CA MET A 129 9.87 8.78 -4.54
C MET A 129 10.64 10.02 -4.99
N ASN A 130 10.08 10.78 -5.91
CA ASN A 130 10.66 12.03 -6.41
C ASN A 130 10.26 13.23 -5.53
N ASN A 131 9.07 13.20 -4.94
CA ASN A 131 8.55 14.22 -4.05
C ASN A 131 7.33 13.68 -3.27
N GLY A 132 6.71 14.53 -2.43
CA GLY A 132 5.52 14.19 -1.65
C GLY A 132 5.82 13.86 -0.20
N THR A 133 4.81 13.34 0.50
CA THR A 133 4.92 13.06 1.95
C THR A 133 4.32 11.70 2.29
N ILE A 134 5.07 10.89 3.04
CA ILE A 134 4.57 9.66 3.66
C ILE A 134 4.62 9.88 5.18
N SER A 135 3.47 10.10 5.82
CA SER A 135 3.43 10.55 7.21
C SER A 135 2.29 9.98 8.04
N ASN A 136 2.48 9.97 9.36
CA ASN A 136 1.45 9.55 10.30
C ASN A 136 0.89 8.14 10.05
N ASN A 137 1.61 7.30 9.29
CA ASN A 137 1.23 5.92 9.11
C ASN A 137 1.68 5.09 10.31
N SER A 138 0.97 4.02 10.58
CA SER A 138 1.25 3.19 11.75
C SER A 138 1.27 1.71 11.42
N THR A 139 1.99 0.96 12.26
CA THR A 139 1.84 -0.49 12.29
C THR A 139 1.17 -0.91 13.59
N TYR A 140 0.47 -2.02 13.54
CA TYR A 140 -0.07 -2.66 14.74
C TYR A 140 0.57 -4.03 14.93
N ARG A 141 0.66 -4.44 16.18
CA ARG A 141 1.18 -5.75 16.57
C ARG A 141 0.05 -6.74 16.76
N THR A 142 0.34 -7.94 16.41
CA THR A 142 -0.44 -9.12 16.75
C THR A 142 0.46 -10.13 17.44
N SER A 143 -0.09 -10.94 18.33
CA SER A 143 0.70 -11.87 19.12
C SER A 143 1.55 -12.80 18.24
N GLY A 144 2.88 -12.71 18.36
CA GLY A 144 3.83 -13.59 17.67
C GLY A 144 4.36 -13.10 16.33
N GLN A 145 3.92 -11.95 15.84
CA GLN A 145 4.42 -11.33 14.59
C GLN A 145 5.05 -9.97 14.92
N GLY A 146 6.18 -9.66 14.28
CA GLY A 146 6.76 -8.32 14.32
C GLY A 146 5.95 -7.32 13.50
N SER A 147 6.09 -6.04 13.80
CA SER A 147 5.52 -4.95 13.01
C SER A 147 6.64 -4.09 12.45
N TYR A 148 6.65 -3.82 11.16
CA TYR A 148 7.80 -3.27 10.46
C TYR A 148 7.44 -2.10 9.54
N GLY A 149 8.35 -1.10 9.43
CA GLY A 149 8.29 -0.04 8.43
C GLY A 149 6.96 0.67 8.35
N ALA A 150 6.57 1.42 9.38
CA ALA A 150 5.27 2.09 9.38
C ALA A 150 5.10 3.06 8.20
N GLY A 151 6.16 3.75 7.78
CA GLY A 151 6.17 4.55 6.57
C GLY A 151 6.27 3.67 5.33
N VAL A 152 7.40 2.99 5.18
CA VAL A 152 7.71 2.12 4.04
C VAL A 152 8.35 0.82 4.52
N TYR A 153 7.87 -0.29 4.03
CA TYR A 153 8.43 -1.63 4.21
C TYR A 153 8.94 -2.16 2.87
N VAL A 154 10.19 -2.63 2.82
CA VAL A 154 10.82 -3.12 1.60
C VAL A 154 11.34 -4.53 1.85
N ALA A 155 10.92 -5.50 1.06
CA ALA A 155 11.39 -6.87 1.13
C ALA A 155 11.38 -7.56 -0.23
N ASP A 156 12.39 -8.40 -0.46
CA ASP A 156 12.45 -9.23 -1.68
C ASP A 156 11.34 -10.28 -1.69
N TYR A 157 10.93 -10.71 -0.50
CA TYR A 157 9.88 -11.71 -0.29
C TYR A 157 9.13 -11.43 1.01
N ALA A 158 7.82 -11.45 0.95
CA ALA A 158 7.00 -11.46 2.15
C ALA A 158 6.80 -12.90 2.63
N ASN A 159 7.47 -13.28 3.71
CA ASN A 159 7.25 -14.55 4.37
C ASN A 159 5.91 -14.48 5.12
N SER A 160 4.82 -14.74 4.43
CA SER A 160 3.53 -14.89 5.09
C SER A 160 3.53 -16.23 5.82
N SER A 161 3.33 -16.18 7.14
CA SER A 161 3.24 -17.39 8.00
C SER A 161 2.10 -18.34 7.62
N GLY A 162 1.36 -18.04 6.57
CA GLY A 162 0.20 -18.78 6.08
C GLY A 162 0.41 -19.60 4.80
N GLY A 163 1.63 -19.69 4.26
CA GLY A 163 1.86 -20.43 3.01
C GLY A 163 1.33 -19.72 1.76
N ASP A 164 1.14 -18.43 1.82
CA ASP A 164 0.63 -17.61 0.72
C ASP A 164 1.68 -17.53 -0.40
N THR A 165 1.38 -18.11 -1.55
CA THR A 165 2.22 -18.09 -2.75
C THR A 165 2.01 -16.82 -3.60
N LEU A 166 1.41 -15.78 -3.01
CA LEU A 166 1.06 -14.57 -3.74
C LEU A 166 2.30 -13.80 -4.26
N PHE A 167 3.43 -13.89 -3.54
CA PHE A 167 4.64 -13.19 -3.90
C PHE A 167 5.77 -14.14 -4.28
N THR A 168 6.45 -13.82 -5.40
CA THR A 168 7.67 -14.51 -5.84
C THR A 168 8.90 -13.74 -5.35
N ALA A 169 9.97 -14.45 -5.03
CA ALA A 169 11.24 -13.83 -4.64
C ALA A 169 11.83 -13.08 -5.85
N THR A 170 11.61 -11.78 -5.91
CA THR A 170 12.21 -10.84 -6.86
C THR A 170 12.84 -9.69 -6.06
N PRO A 171 13.94 -9.08 -6.55
CA PRO A 171 14.55 -7.97 -5.83
C PRO A 171 13.58 -6.81 -5.62
N ALA A 172 13.58 -6.27 -4.41
CA ALA A 172 12.86 -5.07 -4.07
C ALA A 172 13.79 -3.86 -3.98
N SER A 173 13.33 -2.69 -4.35
CA SER A 173 14.09 -1.47 -4.23
C SER A 173 13.24 -0.27 -3.88
N PHE A 174 13.79 0.63 -3.08
CA PHE A 174 13.23 1.93 -2.79
C PHE A 174 14.29 3.00 -3.04
N GLU A 175 14.00 3.94 -3.93
CA GLU A 175 14.82 5.10 -4.24
C GLU A 175 14.09 6.37 -3.82
N MET A 176 14.75 7.23 -3.05
CA MET A 176 14.19 8.52 -2.61
C MET A 176 15.03 9.66 -3.15
N ASN A 177 14.50 10.39 -4.12
CA ASN A 177 15.13 11.57 -4.75
C ASN A 177 14.67 12.88 -4.09
N GLY A 178 13.54 12.86 -3.39
CA GLY A 178 12.98 14.02 -2.70
C GLY A 178 11.78 13.65 -1.83
N GLY A 179 11.14 14.66 -1.25
CA GLY A 179 9.98 14.46 -0.39
C GLY A 179 10.33 14.22 1.09
N LYS A 180 9.38 13.70 1.86
CA LYS A 180 9.50 13.48 3.31
C LYS A 180 8.85 12.17 3.74
N ILE A 181 9.54 11.44 4.63
CA ILE A 181 8.98 10.31 5.39
C ILE A 181 9.09 10.67 6.86
N THR A 182 8.00 10.99 7.52
CA THR A 182 8.01 11.57 8.86
C THR A 182 6.80 11.14 9.71
N GLU A 183 6.95 11.18 11.03
CA GLU A 183 5.85 10.92 11.97
C GLU A 183 5.18 9.54 11.82
N ASN A 184 5.84 8.58 11.16
CA ASN A 184 5.34 7.22 11.04
C ASN A 184 5.71 6.43 12.31
N LYS A 185 4.79 5.61 12.81
CA LYS A 185 4.91 4.97 14.11
C LYS A 185 4.78 3.45 14.01
N ALA A 186 5.88 2.75 14.12
CA ALA A 186 5.88 1.31 14.32
C ALA A 186 5.83 0.98 15.82
N LEU A 187 5.14 -0.13 16.18
CA LEU A 187 5.05 -0.54 17.58
C LEU A 187 6.31 -1.26 18.07
N ASP A 188 6.98 -2.04 17.20
CA ASP A 188 8.12 -2.86 17.60
C ASP A 188 9.45 -2.48 16.94
N TYR A 189 9.43 -2.00 15.70
CA TYR A 189 10.61 -1.68 14.90
C TYR A 189 10.43 -0.34 14.17
N ASP A 190 11.43 0.07 13.41
CA ASP A 190 11.55 1.41 12.82
C ASP A 190 10.29 1.95 12.14
N GLY A 191 9.88 3.14 12.57
CA GLY A 191 8.71 3.83 12.04
C GLY A 191 8.89 4.38 10.63
N GLY A 192 10.10 4.69 10.21
CA GLY A 192 10.39 5.28 8.90
C GLY A 192 10.37 4.26 7.77
N VAL A 193 11.54 3.80 7.39
CA VAL A 193 11.78 2.80 6.32
C VAL A 193 12.48 1.59 6.93
N VAL A 194 12.03 0.39 6.59
CA VAL A 194 12.70 -0.86 6.94
C VAL A 194 12.92 -1.68 5.68
N THR A 195 14.12 -2.22 5.53
CA THR A 195 14.54 -3.11 4.43
C THR A 195 14.98 -4.46 4.98
N PHE A 196 14.61 -5.55 4.33
CA PHE A 196 15.05 -6.91 4.60
C PHE A 196 15.50 -7.62 3.34
#